data_dc2a0ded837df41affb2d23732702f29
#
_entry.id   dc2a0ded837df41affb2d23732702f29
#
_cell.length_a   1.000
_cell.length_b   1.000
_cell.length_c   1.000
_cell.angle_alpha   90.00
_cell.angle_beta   90.00
_cell.angle_gamma   90.00
#
_symmetry.space_group_name_H-M   'P 1'
#
loop_
_entity.id
_entity.type
_entity.pdbx_description
1 polymer ?
#
loop_
_entity_poly.entity_id
_entity_poly.type
_entity_poly.pdbx_seq_one_letter_code
_entity_poly.pdbx_strand_id
1 'polypeptide(L)'
;MLVNFRLKNCRSFYNEATLSMEATSDTELREINTFSVNDKLMPKGENELLKSAVIFGGNASGKTNVIKALSYMRNVVLTSASQWPIVQGNEPFAFFEQAIDEGSLYEVEIIQNGVFYKYGFILQNGAVVEEWLEKRNERIANVFKRKCENITIVGADKFLARVINLAPTTLFLSAGANFRLQIRDSLIAVMQWFQNLLIVFENKANSLDIYNMEQGKYREQAIKILKLADIGIKDIAVIKDKIVNMADINDVLRFNTQLQTQPPMGQVKQEDSNLYNIDVRTIFEMYDSNKEALNYKKEVLLFKNRGFNSEGTERLLCYLGWLLAALDQGRVLVIDEMDSKLHFLVADYLIKLFNSIDKNPKNAQLICTAHNVMLMDEDLRRDQIYFTSKDKYGESTLVSLADFKNVRKTELFSKRYLAGFYAKLPDMTKGL
;
A
#
# COMPACT_ATOMS: atom_id res chain seq x y z
N MET A 1 -10.22 5.51 3.53
CA MET A 1 -10.48 4.07 3.41
C MET A 1 -10.53 3.70 1.95
N LEU A 2 -9.98 2.57 1.55
CA LEU A 2 -10.12 2.00 0.21
C LEU A 2 -11.39 1.14 0.17
N VAL A 3 -12.18 1.26 -0.88
CA VAL A 3 -13.31 0.39 -1.19
C VAL A 3 -12.93 -0.56 -2.31
N ASN A 4 -12.50 -0.03 -3.47
CA ASN A 4 -12.08 -0.83 -4.61
C ASN A 4 -10.87 -0.18 -5.30
N PHE A 5 -9.98 -1.01 -5.84
CA PHE A 5 -8.95 -0.62 -6.80
C PHE A 5 -9.09 -1.46 -8.05
N ARG A 6 -9.26 -0.80 -9.21
CA ARG A 6 -9.37 -1.43 -10.53
C ARG A 6 -8.22 -1.03 -11.44
N LEU A 7 -7.73 -2.00 -12.18
CA LEU A 7 -6.70 -1.80 -13.20
C LEU A 7 -7.03 -2.62 -14.43
N LYS A 8 -6.66 -2.14 -15.63
CA LYS A 8 -6.74 -2.84 -16.89
C LYS A 8 -5.59 -2.42 -17.79
N ASN A 9 -5.12 -3.32 -18.64
CA ASN A 9 -4.01 -3.09 -19.55
C ASN A 9 -2.80 -2.45 -18.88
N CYS A 10 -2.36 -3.07 -17.78
CA CYS A 10 -1.27 -2.57 -16.95
C CYS A 10 -0.33 -3.72 -16.57
N ARG A 11 0.94 -3.62 -16.92
CA ARG A 11 1.99 -4.60 -16.60
C ARG A 11 1.62 -6.01 -17.08
N SER A 12 1.34 -6.93 -16.14
CA SER A 12 0.92 -8.30 -16.47
C SER A 12 -0.60 -8.49 -16.55
N PHE A 13 -1.39 -7.46 -16.35
CA PHE A 13 -2.85 -7.51 -16.41
C PHE A 13 -3.34 -6.89 -17.72
N TYR A 14 -3.83 -7.70 -18.64
CA TYR A 14 -4.47 -7.21 -19.87
C TYR A 14 -5.95 -6.92 -19.63
N ASN A 15 -6.68 -7.90 -19.10
CA ASN A 15 -8.06 -7.73 -18.71
C ASN A 15 -8.19 -6.96 -17.38
N GLU A 16 -9.39 -6.49 -17.09
CA GLU A 16 -9.69 -5.79 -15.85
C GLU A 16 -9.49 -6.71 -14.65
N ALA A 17 -8.83 -6.19 -13.64
CA ALA A 17 -8.65 -6.83 -12.35
C ALA A 17 -9.08 -5.86 -11.23
N THR A 18 -9.78 -6.38 -10.22
CA THR A 18 -10.30 -5.61 -9.10
C THR A 18 -9.80 -6.17 -7.78
N LEU A 19 -9.19 -5.33 -6.96
CA LEU A 19 -8.94 -5.57 -5.55
C LEU A 19 -10.04 -4.87 -4.75
N SER A 20 -10.95 -5.63 -4.15
CA SER A 20 -12.05 -5.10 -3.35
C SER A 20 -11.75 -5.23 -1.86
N MET A 21 -12.09 -4.19 -1.11
CA MET A 21 -12.15 -4.21 0.35
C MET A 21 -13.61 -4.25 0.84
N GLU A 22 -14.59 -4.48 -0.02
CA GLU A 22 -15.97 -4.71 0.38
C GLU A 22 -16.11 -6.11 1.01
N ALA A 23 -16.74 -6.17 2.18
CA ALA A 23 -17.02 -7.45 2.83
C ALA A 23 -18.19 -8.14 2.13
N THR A 24 -18.06 -9.44 1.91
CA THR A 24 -19.19 -10.27 1.43
C THR A 24 -20.20 -10.55 2.56
N SER A 25 -21.33 -11.16 2.21
CA SER A 25 -22.35 -11.58 3.17
C SER A 25 -21.90 -12.72 4.11
N ASP A 26 -20.67 -13.21 3.99
CA ASP A 26 -20.10 -14.22 4.88
C ASP A 26 -20.05 -13.71 6.33
N THR A 27 -20.57 -14.49 7.28
CA THR A 27 -20.68 -14.10 8.69
C THR A 27 -19.44 -14.44 9.52
N GLU A 28 -18.51 -15.23 8.98
CA GLU A 28 -17.31 -15.65 9.69
C GLU A 28 -16.38 -14.46 9.95
N LEU A 29 -15.88 -14.32 11.20
CA LEU A 29 -14.99 -13.26 11.64
C LEU A 29 -15.49 -11.84 11.29
N ARG A 30 -16.79 -11.68 11.00
CA ARG A 30 -17.37 -10.43 10.54
C ARG A 30 -17.13 -9.29 11.54
N GLU A 31 -17.40 -9.53 12.82
CA GLU A 31 -17.25 -8.53 13.87
C GLU A 31 -15.79 -8.06 14.05
N ILE A 32 -14.84 -8.95 13.81
CA ILE A 32 -13.42 -8.70 14.06
C ILE A 32 -12.75 -8.10 12.82
N ASN A 33 -12.94 -8.73 11.65
CA ASN A 33 -12.19 -8.44 10.42
C ASN A 33 -12.83 -7.39 9.52
N THR A 34 -14.05 -6.92 9.87
CA THR A 34 -14.74 -5.86 9.13
C THR A 34 -15.04 -4.65 10.01
N PHE A 35 -15.48 -3.61 9.39
CA PHE A 35 -16.04 -2.42 10.04
C PHE A 35 -17.13 -1.80 9.19
N SER A 36 -18.16 -1.27 9.84
CA SER A 36 -19.29 -0.63 9.14
C SER A 36 -18.97 0.79 8.70
N VAL A 37 -19.48 1.16 7.55
CA VAL A 37 -19.53 2.52 7.03
C VAL A 37 -20.98 2.95 6.87
N ASN A 38 -21.21 4.24 6.66
CA ASN A 38 -22.57 4.75 6.50
C ASN A 38 -23.20 4.15 5.23
N ASP A 39 -24.38 3.54 5.37
CA ASP A 39 -25.13 2.85 4.30
C ASP A 39 -25.36 3.71 3.06
N LYS A 40 -25.54 5.03 3.27
CA LYS A 40 -25.76 5.97 2.18
C LYS A 40 -24.54 6.17 1.28
N LEU A 41 -23.35 5.78 1.75
CA LEU A 41 -22.11 5.94 0.99
C LEU A 41 -21.89 4.81 0.00
N MET A 42 -22.32 3.58 0.33
CA MET A 42 -22.02 2.41 -0.49
C MET A 42 -23.02 2.27 -1.66
N PRO A 43 -22.53 2.11 -2.90
CA PRO A 43 -23.38 2.01 -4.08
C PRO A 43 -24.35 0.82 -4.09
N LYS A 44 -23.97 -0.28 -3.45
CA LYS A 44 -24.69 -1.57 -3.48
C LYS A 44 -25.45 -1.90 -2.20
N GLY A 45 -25.43 -1.01 -1.19
CA GLY A 45 -26.11 -1.25 0.09
C GLY A 45 -25.39 -2.21 1.06
N GLU A 46 -24.25 -2.76 0.69
CA GLU A 46 -23.36 -3.47 1.61
C GLU A 46 -22.46 -2.43 2.27
N ASN A 47 -22.60 -2.26 3.59
CA ASN A 47 -22.01 -1.15 4.33
C ASN A 47 -20.81 -1.57 5.21
N GLU A 48 -20.15 -2.65 4.85
CA GLU A 48 -18.99 -3.15 5.57
C GLU A 48 -17.76 -3.26 4.70
N LEU A 49 -16.63 -2.83 5.24
CA LEU A 49 -15.32 -2.93 4.62
C LEU A 49 -14.40 -3.84 5.42
N LEU A 50 -13.50 -4.49 4.71
CA LEU A 50 -12.45 -5.34 5.25
C LEU A 50 -11.33 -4.50 5.88
N LYS A 51 -10.78 -4.96 7.00
CA LYS A 51 -9.60 -4.37 7.65
C LYS A 51 -8.29 -4.84 7.03
N SER A 52 -8.28 -6.01 6.38
CA SER A 52 -7.09 -6.50 5.68
C SER A 52 -7.45 -7.29 4.43
N ALA A 53 -6.52 -7.35 3.48
CA ALA A 53 -6.55 -8.26 2.33
C ALA A 53 -5.13 -8.79 2.06
N VAL A 54 -5.02 -10.09 1.80
CA VAL A 54 -3.74 -10.76 1.55
C VAL A 54 -3.76 -11.40 0.18
N ILE A 55 -2.78 -11.07 -0.66
CA ILE A 55 -2.66 -11.53 -2.04
C ILE A 55 -1.61 -12.63 -2.11
N PHE A 56 -2.02 -13.83 -2.48
CA PHE A 56 -1.17 -14.99 -2.68
C PHE A 56 -0.99 -15.31 -4.17
N GLY A 57 0.02 -16.10 -4.48
CA GLY A 57 0.27 -16.54 -5.86
C GLY A 57 1.70 -17.03 -6.03
N GLY A 58 1.95 -17.79 -7.07
CA GLY A 58 3.29 -18.25 -7.42
C GLY A 58 4.26 -17.10 -7.74
N ASN A 59 5.55 -17.42 -7.87
CA ASN A 59 6.53 -16.44 -8.34
C ASN A 59 6.14 -15.93 -9.73
N ALA A 60 6.31 -14.63 -9.96
CA ALA A 60 5.96 -13.95 -11.20
C ALA A 60 4.47 -14.01 -11.61
N SER A 61 3.54 -14.43 -10.72
CA SER A 61 2.10 -14.49 -11.00
C SER A 61 1.41 -13.13 -11.15
N GLY A 62 2.03 -12.05 -10.66
CA GLY A 62 1.49 -10.69 -10.75
C GLY A 62 1.20 -10.01 -9.40
N LYS A 63 1.46 -10.65 -8.24
CA LYS A 63 1.24 -10.05 -6.90
C LYS A 63 1.79 -8.63 -6.79
N THR A 64 3.10 -8.48 -6.99
CA THR A 64 3.80 -7.19 -6.95
C THR A 64 3.26 -6.21 -8.00
N ASN A 65 2.75 -6.69 -9.16
CA ASN A 65 2.24 -5.82 -10.21
C ASN A 65 0.94 -5.12 -9.80
N VAL A 66 0.08 -5.72 -8.97
CA VAL A 66 -1.09 -5.05 -8.39
C VAL A 66 -0.63 -3.86 -7.53
N ILE A 67 0.34 -4.08 -6.65
CA ILE A 67 0.87 -3.02 -5.78
C ILE A 67 1.61 -1.93 -6.59
N LYS A 68 2.39 -2.33 -7.59
CA LYS A 68 3.07 -1.39 -8.49
C LYS A 68 2.08 -0.53 -9.28
N ALA A 69 0.95 -1.09 -9.72
CA ALA A 69 -0.09 -0.35 -10.41
C ALA A 69 -0.73 0.71 -9.50
N LEU A 70 -1.06 0.35 -8.25
CA LEU A 70 -1.58 1.30 -7.27
C LEU A 70 -0.54 2.38 -6.92
N SER A 71 0.72 2.00 -6.77
CA SER A 71 1.83 2.93 -6.55
C SER A 71 2.02 3.88 -7.73
N TYR A 72 1.94 3.38 -8.95
CA TYR A 72 2.01 4.19 -10.15
C TYR A 72 0.85 5.20 -10.20
N MET A 73 -0.40 4.75 -10.00
CA MET A 73 -1.57 5.62 -9.92
C MET A 73 -1.36 6.75 -8.89
N ARG A 74 -0.91 6.40 -7.67
CA ARG A 74 -0.61 7.37 -6.62
C ARG A 74 0.44 8.40 -7.09
N ASN A 75 1.51 7.95 -7.71
CA ASN A 75 2.59 8.83 -8.16
C ASN A 75 2.10 9.78 -9.26
N VAL A 76 1.36 9.29 -10.26
CA VAL A 76 0.79 10.13 -11.33
C VAL A 76 -0.13 11.20 -10.75
N VAL A 77 -1.02 10.82 -9.82
CA VAL A 77 -1.91 11.77 -9.14
C VAL A 77 -1.14 12.84 -8.39
N LEU A 78 -0.10 12.48 -7.66
CA LEU A 78 0.62 13.43 -6.82
C LEU A 78 1.59 14.35 -7.58
N THR A 79 2.04 13.94 -8.78
CA THR A 79 3.18 14.61 -9.42
C THR A 79 2.96 15.02 -10.87
N SER A 80 1.87 14.62 -11.54
CA SER A 80 1.67 14.94 -12.96
C SER A 80 1.52 16.44 -13.27
N ALA A 81 1.15 17.25 -12.30
CA ALA A 81 1.13 18.71 -12.43
C ALA A 81 2.49 19.38 -12.15
N SER A 82 3.48 18.63 -11.65
CA SER A 82 4.84 19.08 -11.43
C SER A 82 5.73 18.73 -12.64
N GLN A 83 6.98 19.11 -12.64
CA GLN A 83 7.88 19.23 -13.80
C GLN A 83 8.20 17.96 -14.62
N TRP A 84 7.67 16.75 -14.31
CA TRP A 84 8.02 15.52 -15.04
C TRP A 84 6.78 14.80 -15.57
N PRO A 85 6.78 14.38 -16.84
CA PRO A 85 5.68 13.60 -17.42
C PRO A 85 5.74 12.13 -16.94
N ILE A 86 5.41 11.91 -15.67
CA ILE A 86 5.35 10.56 -15.07
C ILE A 86 4.37 9.64 -15.83
N VAL A 87 3.39 10.22 -16.51
CA VAL A 87 2.45 9.52 -17.37
C VAL A 87 3.17 8.69 -18.45
N GLN A 88 4.37 9.11 -18.88
CA GLN A 88 5.21 8.33 -19.81
C GLN A 88 5.76 7.03 -19.21
N GLY A 89 5.74 6.86 -17.88
CA GLY A 89 6.11 5.62 -17.20
C GLY A 89 4.99 4.58 -17.15
N ASN A 90 3.88 4.78 -17.88
CA ASN A 90 2.86 3.76 -18.04
C ASN A 90 3.43 2.52 -18.73
N GLU A 91 3.15 1.35 -18.20
CA GLU A 91 3.57 0.07 -18.74
C GLU A 91 2.32 -0.73 -19.14
N PRO A 92 1.81 -0.62 -20.39
CA PRO A 92 0.74 -1.47 -20.88
C PRO A 92 1.15 -2.94 -20.87
N PHE A 93 0.20 -3.84 -21.02
CA PHE A 93 0.48 -5.26 -21.17
C PHE A 93 1.35 -5.50 -22.42
N ALA A 94 2.48 -6.20 -22.23
CA ALA A 94 3.52 -6.24 -23.25
C ALA A 94 3.39 -7.38 -24.28
N PHE A 95 2.51 -8.38 -24.03
CA PHE A 95 2.50 -9.62 -24.82
C PHE A 95 1.38 -9.69 -25.85
N PHE A 96 0.49 -8.69 -25.93
CA PHE A 96 -0.47 -8.55 -27.01
C PHE A 96 -0.17 -7.29 -27.80
N GLU A 97 -0.06 -7.43 -29.13
CA GLU A 97 0.31 -6.34 -30.02
C GLU A 97 -0.64 -5.13 -29.88
N GLN A 98 -1.96 -5.41 -29.83
CA GLN A 98 -2.97 -4.37 -29.69
C GLN A 98 -2.95 -3.65 -28.31
N ALA A 99 -2.38 -4.26 -27.28
CA ALA A 99 -2.40 -3.69 -25.93
C ALA A 99 -1.65 -2.35 -25.84
N ILE A 100 -0.67 -2.13 -26.70
CA ILE A 100 0.08 -0.87 -26.76
C ILE A 100 -0.82 0.29 -27.17
N ASP A 101 -1.76 0.01 -28.09
CA ASP A 101 -2.69 1.00 -28.62
C ASP A 101 -4.02 1.08 -27.83
N GLU A 102 -4.19 0.22 -26.82
CA GLU A 102 -5.31 0.27 -25.90
C GLU A 102 -4.99 1.14 -24.68
N GLY A 103 -6.04 1.74 -24.11
CA GLY A 103 -5.89 2.55 -22.88
C GLY A 103 -5.63 1.70 -21.65
N SER A 104 -4.72 2.16 -20.79
CA SER A 104 -4.48 1.61 -19.44
C SER A 104 -5.38 2.29 -18.43
N LEU A 105 -6.26 1.52 -17.79
CA LEU A 105 -7.20 2.02 -16.76
C LEU A 105 -6.60 1.92 -15.37
N TYR A 106 -6.78 2.99 -14.61
CA TYR A 106 -6.54 3.07 -13.17
C TYR A 106 -7.74 3.73 -12.48
N GLU A 107 -8.38 3.04 -11.55
CA GLU A 107 -9.53 3.58 -10.84
C GLU A 107 -9.52 3.16 -9.37
N VAL A 108 -9.87 4.07 -8.47
CA VAL A 108 -10.11 3.79 -7.06
C VAL A 108 -11.51 4.24 -6.65
N GLU A 109 -12.13 3.46 -5.77
CA GLU A 109 -13.29 3.85 -5.00
C GLU A 109 -12.84 3.97 -3.54
N ILE A 110 -13.10 5.13 -2.94
CA ILE A 110 -12.56 5.47 -1.62
C ILE A 110 -13.63 6.18 -0.76
N ILE A 111 -13.47 6.06 0.56
CA ILE A 111 -14.20 6.92 1.50
C ILE A 111 -13.19 7.83 2.19
N GLN A 112 -13.39 9.13 2.03
CA GLN A 112 -12.56 10.17 2.63
C GLN A 112 -13.43 11.26 3.25
N ASN A 113 -13.19 11.59 4.52
CA ASN A 113 -13.94 12.60 5.27
C ASN A 113 -15.48 12.37 5.25
N GLY A 114 -15.91 11.10 5.32
CA GLY A 114 -17.33 10.73 5.30
C GLY A 114 -18.03 10.90 3.95
N VAL A 115 -17.28 10.98 2.86
CA VAL A 115 -17.78 11.06 1.47
C VAL A 115 -17.17 9.92 0.67
N PHE A 116 -18.00 9.23 -0.11
CA PHE A 116 -17.53 8.27 -1.10
C PHE A 116 -17.10 9.00 -2.37
N TYR A 117 -15.93 8.64 -2.88
CA TYR A 117 -15.40 9.12 -4.15
C TYR A 117 -15.03 7.94 -5.05
N LYS A 118 -15.35 8.09 -6.33
CA LYS A 118 -14.86 7.23 -7.40
C LYS A 118 -14.02 8.07 -8.34
N TYR A 119 -12.72 7.80 -8.37
CA TYR A 119 -11.77 8.54 -9.17
C TYR A 119 -10.99 7.59 -10.07
N GLY A 120 -10.85 7.94 -11.34
CA GLY A 120 -10.08 7.15 -12.28
C GLY A 120 -9.60 7.95 -13.48
N PHE A 121 -8.69 7.33 -14.22
CA PHE A 121 -8.20 7.85 -15.50
C PHE A 121 -7.76 6.72 -16.43
N ILE A 122 -7.72 7.03 -17.71
CA ILE A 122 -7.20 6.16 -18.77
C ILE A 122 -6.01 6.86 -19.42
N LEU A 123 -4.90 6.13 -19.51
CA LEU A 123 -3.68 6.57 -20.21
C LEU A 123 -3.53 5.79 -21.52
N GLN A 124 -3.22 6.52 -22.60
CA GLN A 124 -2.94 5.93 -23.90
C GLN A 124 -1.85 6.75 -24.59
N ASN A 125 -0.84 6.08 -25.13
CA ASN A 125 0.27 6.72 -25.85
C ASN A 125 0.94 7.86 -25.08
N GLY A 126 1.11 7.69 -23.75
CA GLY A 126 1.73 8.68 -22.88
C GLY A 126 0.88 9.92 -22.58
N ALA A 127 -0.42 9.87 -22.85
CA ALA A 127 -1.36 10.96 -22.58
C ALA A 127 -2.57 10.49 -21.77
N VAL A 128 -3.21 11.43 -21.07
CA VAL A 128 -4.50 11.22 -20.40
C VAL A 128 -5.61 11.34 -21.42
N VAL A 129 -6.28 10.24 -21.75
CA VAL A 129 -7.40 10.25 -22.70
C VAL A 129 -8.74 10.39 -22.03
N GLU A 130 -8.91 9.85 -20.82
CA GLU A 130 -10.09 10.07 -20.00
C GLU A 130 -9.69 10.25 -18.53
N GLU A 131 -10.45 11.06 -17.79
CA GLU A 131 -10.31 11.26 -16.34
C GLU A 131 -11.68 11.63 -15.77
N TRP A 132 -12.03 11.09 -14.60
CA TRP A 132 -13.31 11.37 -13.94
C TRP A 132 -13.18 11.36 -12.44
N LEU A 133 -14.08 12.15 -11.82
CA LEU A 133 -14.33 12.12 -10.39
C LEU A 133 -15.84 12.16 -10.14
N GLU A 134 -16.33 11.17 -9.44
CA GLU A 134 -17.68 11.11 -8.92
C GLU A 134 -17.64 11.14 -7.39
N LYS A 135 -18.68 11.68 -6.76
CA LYS A 135 -18.83 11.64 -5.31
C LYS A 135 -20.24 11.19 -4.92
N ARG A 136 -20.38 10.64 -3.72
CA ARG A 136 -21.65 10.26 -3.13
C ARG A 136 -21.68 10.62 -1.65
N ASN A 137 -22.65 11.42 -1.27
CA ASN A 137 -23.07 11.61 0.12
C ASN A 137 -24.40 10.89 0.37
N GLU A 138 -25.40 11.14 -0.48
CA GLU A 138 -26.69 10.47 -0.52
C GLU A 138 -27.02 9.99 -1.94
N ARG A 139 -26.63 10.75 -2.95
CA ARG A 139 -26.78 10.42 -4.36
C ARG A 139 -25.45 10.55 -5.08
N ILE A 140 -25.25 9.74 -6.11
CA ILE A 140 -24.07 9.84 -6.98
C ILE A 140 -24.17 11.15 -7.77
N ALA A 141 -23.11 11.94 -7.73
CA ALA A 141 -22.97 13.16 -8.49
C ALA A 141 -21.60 13.19 -9.19
N ASN A 142 -21.60 13.54 -10.47
CA ASN A 142 -20.36 13.84 -11.15
C ASN A 142 -19.76 15.12 -10.56
N VAL A 143 -18.45 15.13 -10.31
CA VAL A 143 -17.68 16.31 -9.93
C VAL A 143 -17.06 16.92 -11.18
N PHE A 144 -16.31 16.10 -11.93
CA PHE A 144 -15.84 16.46 -13.27
C PHE A 144 -15.67 15.21 -14.13
N LYS A 145 -15.65 15.43 -15.45
CA LYS A 145 -15.22 14.45 -16.47
C LYS A 145 -14.31 15.16 -17.46
N ARG A 146 -13.24 14.47 -17.88
CA ARG A 146 -12.33 14.91 -18.92
C ARG A 146 -12.26 13.86 -20.01
N LYS A 147 -12.26 14.31 -21.26
CA LYS A 147 -11.99 13.50 -22.44
C LYS A 147 -11.00 14.26 -23.31
N CYS A 148 -9.78 13.75 -23.39
CA CYS A 148 -8.65 14.43 -24.01
C CYS A 148 -8.48 15.87 -23.44
N GLU A 149 -8.65 16.89 -24.28
CA GLU A 149 -8.56 18.30 -23.87
C GLU A 149 -9.86 18.86 -23.27
N ASN A 150 -10.99 18.17 -23.48
CA ASN A 150 -12.29 18.65 -23.07
C ASN A 150 -12.57 18.30 -21.60
N ILE A 151 -12.68 19.31 -20.75
CA ILE A 151 -13.01 19.17 -19.33
C ILE A 151 -14.45 19.65 -19.13
N THR A 152 -15.25 18.85 -18.45
CA THR A 152 -16.62 19.19 -18.04
C THR A 152 -16.68 19.19 -16.51
N ILE A 153 -17.00 20.34 -15.92
CA ILE A 153 -17.18 20.51 -14.47
C ILE A 153 -18.66 20.73 -14.20
N VAL A 154 -19.19 20.12 -13.15
CA VAL A 154 -20.59 20.28 -12.76
C VAL A 154 -20.74 21.48 -11.83
N GLY A 155 -21.84 22.24 -11.99
CA GLY A 155 -22.13 23.41 -11.16
C GLY A 155 -21.74 24.74 -11.78
N ALA A 156 -21.43 25.74 -10.95
CA ALA A 156 -21.14 27.12 -11.39
C ALA A 156 -19.80 27.22 -12.16
N ASP A 157 -18.92 26.26 -12.02
CA ASP A 157 -17.60 26.25 -12.67
C ASP A 157 -17.61 25.81 -14.14
N LYS A 158 -18.79 25.59 -14.75
CA LYS A 158 -18.92 25.15 -16.15
C LYS A 158 -18.17 26.05 -17.14
N PHE A 159 -18.16 27.35 -16.88
CA PHE A 159 -17.49 28.31 -17.78
C PHE A 159 -15.97 28.29 -17.59
N LEU A 160 -15.49 28.04 -16.36
CA LEU A 160 -14.05 27.95 -16.06
C LEU A 160 -13.41 26.74 -16.72
N ALA A 161 -14.15 25.64 -16.88
CA ALA A 161 -13.67 24.45 -17.58
C ALA A 161 -13.15 24.74 -18.99
N ARG A 162 -13.71 25.75 -19.69
CA ARG A 162 -13.35 26.13 -21.05
C ARG A 162 -12.01 26.88 -21.16
N VAL A 163 -11.55 27.48 -20.06
CA VAL A 163 -10.30 28.26 -20.01
C VAL A 163 -9.15 27.48 -19.38
N ILE A 164 -9.44 26.31 -18.80
CA ILE A 164 -8.40 25.45 -18.24
C ILE A 164 -7.74 24.69 -19.39
N ASN A 165 -6.50 25.05 -19.69
CA ASN A 165 -5.66 24.35 -20.64
C ASN A 165 -4.63 23.51 -19.88
N LEU A 166 -4.67 22.18 -20.02
CA LEU A 166 -3.76 21.23 -19.39
C LEU A 166 -2.92 20.53 -20.45
N ALA A 167 -1.65 20.29 -20.14
CA ALA A 167 -0.84 19.42 -20.95
C ALA A 167 -1.49 18.01 -21.03
N PRO A 168 -1.39 17.30 -22.15
CA PRO A 168 -1.94 15.95 -22.30
C PRO A 168 -1.45 14.97 -21.22
N THR A 169 -0.27 15.21 -20.64
CA THR A 169 0.38 14.41 -19.61
C THR A 169 -0.04 14.77 -18.17
N THR A 170 -0.87 15.80 -17.97
CA THR A 170 -1.24 16.32 -16.65
C THR A 170 -2.66 15.91 -16.29
N LEU A 171 -2.86 15.30 -15.12
CA LEU A 171 -4.20 15.03 -14.57
C LEU A 171 -4.87 16.33 -14.11
N PHE A 172 -6.17 16.43 -14.37
CA PHE A 172 -6.96 17.56 -13.87
C PHE A 172 -7.05 17.56 -12.33
N LEU A 173 -7.14 16.39 -11.70
CA LEU A 173 -7.09 16.28 -10.23
C LEU A 173 -5.81 16.92 -9.67
N SER A 174 -4.64 16.63 -10.25
CA SER A 174 -3.36 17.15 -9.78
C SER A 174 -3.21 18.66 -9.94
N ALA A 175 -3.71 19.22 -11.04
CA ALA A 175 -3.64 20.65 -11.33
C ALA A 175 -4.78 21.42 -10.67
N GLY A 176 -5.99 20.84 -10.64
CA GLY A 176 -7.24 21.48 -10.24
C GLY A 176 -7.28 21.90 -8.78
N ALA A 177 -6.55 21.22 -7.90
CA ALA A 177 -6.42 21.60 -6.49
C ALA A 177 -5.82 23.02 -6.30
N ASN A 178 -5.11 23.53 -7.30
CA ASN A 178 -4.51 24.87 -7.29
C ASN A 178 -5.46 25.95 -7.82
N PHE A 179 -6.56 25.57 -8.48
CA PHE A 179 -7.54 26.51 -8.99
C PHE A 179 -8.60 26.87 -7.92
N ARG A 180 -9.17 28.08 -8.01
CA ARG A 180 -10.29 28.51 -7.15
C ARG A 180 -11.61 28.01 -7.73
N LEU A 181 -11.85 26.70 -7.65
CA LEU A 181 -13.06 26.04 -8.11
C LEU A 181 -14.00 25.70 -6.95
N GLN A 182 -15.31 25.67 -7.17
CA GLN A 182 -16.29 25.17 -6.17
C GLN A 182 -16.09 23.70 -5.85
N ILE A 183 -15.59 22.92 -6.80
CA ILE A 183 -15.27 21.48 -6.61
C ILE A 183 -13.97 21.25 -5.86
N ARG A 184 -13.23 22.31 -5.50
CA ARG A 184 -11.86 22.25 -4.92
C ARG A 184 -11.77 21.33 -3.70
N ASP A 185 -12.78 21.37 -2.81
CA ASP A 185 -12.78 20.53 -1.60
C ASP A 185 -12.81 19.05 -1.94
N SER A 186 -13.55 18.66 -2.99
CA SER A 186 -13.58 17.27 -3.47
C SER A 186 -12.22 16.87 -4.08
N LEU A 187 -11.57 17.77 -4.83
CA LEU A 187 -10.22 17.51 -5.38
C LEU A 187 -9.20 17.36 -4.27
N ILE A 188 -9.21 18.24 -3.28
CA ILE A 188 -8.31 18.20 -2.11
C ILE A 188 -8.53 16.91 -1.30
N ALA A 189 -9.77 16.51 -1.07
CA ALA A 189 -10.08 15.29 -0.32
C ALA A 189 -9.47 14.04 -0.98
N VAL A 190 -9.62 13.89 -2.30
CA VAL A 190 -9.04 12.78 -3.04
C VAL A 190 -7.52 12.85 -3.05
N MET A 191 -6.93 14.04 -3.27
CA MET A 191 -5.47 14.26 -3.19
C MET A 191 -4.91 13.87 -1.82
N GLN A 192 -5.57 14.27 -0.73
CA GLN A 192 -5.18 13.92 0.64
C GLN A 192 -5.23 12.41 0.88
N TRP A 193 -6.21 11.71 0.30
CA TRP A 193 -6.25 10.25 0.40
C TRP A 193 -5.01 9.63 -0.25
N PHE A 194 -4.62 10.05 -1.45
CA PHE A 194 -3.41 9.55 -2.11
C PHE A 194 -2.12 9.94 -1.35
N GLN A 195 -2.07 11.12 -0.73
CA GLN A 195 -0.94 11.53 0.12
C GLN A 195 -0.82 10.64 1.37
N ASN A 196 -1.96 10.23 1.92
CA ASN A 196 -2.04 9.39 3.11
C ASN A 196 -1.94 7.88 2.83
N LEU A 197 -2.00 7.45 1.56
CA LEU A 197 -1.80 6.07 1.17
C LEU A 197 -0.32 5.69 1.36
N LEU A 198 -0.07 4.70 2.22
CA LEU A 198 1.26 4.20 2.53
C LEU A 198 1.56 2.96 1.67
N ILE A 199 2.66 2.97 0.92
CA ILE A 199 3.07 1.82 0.09
C ILE A 199 4.54 1.50 0.37
N VAL A 200 4.80 0.26 0.79
CA VAL A 200 6.11 -0.24 1.18
C VAL A 200 6.48 -1.43 0.30
N PHE A 201 7.61 -1.31 -0.40
CA PHE A 201 8.20 -2.41 -1.17
C PHE A 201 9.31 -3.09 -0.37
N GLU A 202 9.60 -4.35 -0.70
CA GLU A 202 10.49 -5.24 0.03
C GLU A 202 11.83 -4.65 0.48
N ASN A 203 12.46 -3.82 -0.29
CA ASN A 203 13.86 -3.43 -0.08
C ASN A 203 14.06 -2.02 0.49
N LYS A 204 13.04 -1.43 1.16
CA LYS A 204 13.13 -0.01 1.56
C LYS A 204 12.79 0.22 3.02
N ALA A 205 13.82 0.18 3.86
CA ALA A 205 13.79 0.89 5.12
C ALA A 205 13.84 2.40 4.84
N ASN A 206 12.86 3.13 5.30
CA ASN A 206 12.80 4.56 5.11
C ASN A 206 13.06 5.26 6.46
N SER A 207 13.91 6.27 6.47
CA SER A 207 14.25 7.04 7.67
C SER A 207 13.02 7.68 8.35
N LEU A 208 11.94 7.92 7.60
CA LEU A 208 10.70 8.48 8.14
C LEU A 208 9.95 7.49 9.05
N ASP A 209 10.03 6.21 8.77
CA ASP A 209 9.35 5.15 9.53
C ASP A 209 9.93 5.02 10.93
N ILE A 210 11.24 5.22 10.99
CA ILE A 210 12.01 5.19 12.21
C ILE A 210 11.72 6.42 13.07
N TYR A 211 11.54 7.58 12.45
CA TYR A 211 11.22 8.82 13.17
C TYR A 211 9.89 8.71 13.93
N ASN A 212 8.89 8.08 13.35
CA ASN A 212 7.61 7.84 14.02
C ASN A 212 7.75 6.95 15.26
N MET A 213 8.79 6.11 15.34
CA MET A 213 9.07 5.28 16.53
C MET A 213 9.72 6.04 17.70
N GLU A 214 10.21 7.27 17.48
CA GLU A 214 10.84 8.08 18.54
C GLU A 214 9.82 8.60 19.58
N GLN A 215 8.57 8.77 19.18
CA GLN A 215 7.53 9.32 20.06
C GLN A 215 6.97 8.26 21.02
N GLY A 216 6.88 8.59 22.30
CA GLY A 216 6.62 7.72 23.46
C GLY A 216 5.69 6.53 23.21
N LYS A 217 4.46 6.78 22.72
CA LYS A 217 3.47 5.73 22.45
C LYS A 217 3.91 4.72 21.39
N TYR A 218 4.49 5.19 20.27
CA TYR A 218 4.95 4.33 19.19
C TYR A 218 6.17 3.51 19.61
N ARG A 219 7.09 4.13 20.37
CA ARG A 219 8.27 3.45 20.90
C ARG A 219 7.89 2.29 21.81
N GLU A 220 6.99 2.51 22.76
CA GLU A 220 6.51 1.46 23.67
C GLU A 220 5.83 0.29 22.91
N GLN A 221 5.00 0.60 21.92
CA GLN A 221 4.34 -0.41 21.10
C GLN A 221 5.35 -1.19 20.24
N ALA A 222 6.33 -0.51 19.63
CA ALA A 222 7.39 -1.15 18.87
C ALA A 222 8.20 -2.12 19.72
N ILE A 223 8.64 -1.67 20.91
CA ILE A 223 9.37 -2.52 21.87
C ILE A 223 8.54 -3.74 22.27
N LYS A 224 7.24 -3.56 22.52
CA LYS A 224 6.36 -4.66 22.88
C LYS A 224 6.28 -5.71 21.74
N ILE A 225 6.14 -5.29 20.50
CA ILE A 225 6.10 -6.19 19.35
C ILE A 225 7.44 -6.90 19.17
N LEU A 226 8.56 -6.19 19.29
CA LEU A 226 9.90 -6.77 19.22
C LEU A 226 10.15 -7.85 20.28
N LYS A 227 9.68 -7.61 21.51
CA LYS A 227 9.75 -8.60 22.60
C LYS A 227 8.89 -9.83 22.35
N LEU A 228 7.69 -9.65 21.76
CA LEU A 228 6.82 -10.76 21.38
C LEU A 228 7.40 -11.60 20.23
N ALA A 229 8.15 -10.97 19.35
CA ALA A 229 8.86 -11.65 18.26
C ALA A 229 10.14 -12.38 18.72
N ASP A 230 10.45 -12.35 20.04
CA ASP A 230 11.61 -12.99 20.68
C ASP A 230 12.96 -12.65 20.04
N ILE A 231 13.14 -11.39 19.68
CA ILE A 231 14.34 -10.93 18.96
C ILE A 231 15.49 -10.58 19.92
N GLY A 232 15.30 -10.71 21.24
CA GLY A 232 16.30 -10.36 22.27
C GLY A 232 16.53 -8.86 22.47
N ILE A 233 15.87 -8.00 21.68
CA ILE A 233 15.93 -6.54 21.82
C ILE A 233 15.17 -6.12 23.09
N LYS A 234 15.84 -5.41 23.97
CA LYS A 234 15.23 -4.91 25.21
C LYS A 234 14.68 -3.50 25.07
N ASP A 235 15.34 -2.70 24.23
CA ASP A 235 14.95 -1.31 23.99
C ASP A 235 15.44 -0.83 22.62
N ILE A 236 14.90 0.28 22.16
CA ILE A 236 15.33 0.98 20.95
C ILE A 236 15.47 2.47 21.23
N ALA A 237 16.41 3.13 20.54
CA ALA A 237 16.54 4.58 20.55
C ALA A 237 16.76 5.09 19.13
N VAL A 238 16.08 6.14 18.74
CA VAL A 238 16.32 6.82 17.46
C VAL A 238 17.46 7.80 17.64
N ILE A 239 18.43 7.75 16.75
CA ILE A 239 19.60 8.63 16.76
C ILE A 239 19.52 9.57 15.57
N LYS A 240 19.79 10.83 15.82
CA LYS A 240 19.84 11.89 14.83
C LYS A 240 21.24 12.48 14.83
N ASP A 241 22.02 12.17 13.80
CA ASP A 241 23.32 12.79 13.58
C ASP A 241 23.16 13.93 12.57
N LYS A 242 23.56 15.14 12.97
CA LYS A 242 23.51 16.30 12.08
C LYS A 242 24.50 16.12 10.93
N ILE A 243 24.04 16.30 9.70
CA ILE A 243 24.89 16.27 8.51
C ILE A 243 25.62 17.61 8.40
N VAL A 244 26.94 17.59 8.58
CA VAL A 244 27.75 18.81 8.64
C VAL A 244 28.49 19.09 7.34
N ASN A 245 28.71 18.08 6.48
CA ASN A 245 29.53 18.18 5.27
C ASN A 245 28.78 17.84 3.98
N MET A 246 29.17 18.47 2.85
CA MET A 246 28.68 18.16 1.49
C MET A 246 28.95 16.71 1.06
N ALA A 247 29.99 16.04 1.59
CA ALA A 247 30.29 14.65 1.34
C ALA A 247 29.19 13.73 1.92
N ASP A 248 28.72 14.03 3.13
CA ASP A 248 27.63 13.31 3.79
C ASP A 248 26.29 13.47 3.04
N ILE A 249 26.07 14.66 2.45
CA ILE A 249 24.91 14.93 1.60
C ILE A 249 24.98 14.08 0.31
N ASN A 250 26.15 13.97 -0.30
CA ASN A 250 26.35 13.17 -1.50
C ASN A 250 26.17 11.66 -1.22
N ASP A 251 26.56 11.19 -0.06
CA ASP A 251 26.33 9.81 0.35
C ASP A 251 24.83 9.53 0.61
N VAL A 252 24.12 10.46 1.23
CA VAL A 252 22.66 10.39 1.40
C VAL A 252 21.95 10.49 0.05
N LEU A 253 22.39 11.36 -0.84
CA LEU A 253 21.84 11.47 -2.21
C LEU A 253 22.18 10.25 -3.06
N ARG A 254 23.40 9.68 -2.98
CA ARG A 254 23.77 8.41 -3.64
C ARG A 254 22.97 7.25 -3.10
N PHE A 255 22.74 7.18 -1.81
CA PHE A 255 21.88 6.20 -1.18
C PHE A 255 20.43 6.33 -1.68
N ASN A 256 19.93 7.57 -1.82
CA ASN A 256 18.59 7.84 -2.36
C ASN A 256 18.50 7.65 -3.89
N THR A 257 19.58 7.89 -4.67
CA THR A 257 19.59 7.69 -6.13
C THR A 257 19.76 6.23 -6.54
N GLN A 258 20.43 5.40 -5.74
CA GLN A 258 20.43 3.94 -5.95
C GLN A 258 19.05 3.32 -5.66
N LEU A 259 18.18 4.04 -4.99
CA LEU A 259 16.79 3.69 -4.68
C LEU A 259 15.83 4.38 -5.67
N GLN A 260 15.99 4.26 -6.99
CA GLN A 260 15.17 4.87 -8.05
C GLN A 260 13.64 4.81 -7.83
N THR A 261 13.18 5.39 -6.75
CA THR A 261 11.79 5.75 -6.52
C THR A 261 11.79 7.04 -5.73
N GLN A 262 11.07 8.01 -6.23
CA GLN A 262 10.92 9.37 -5.72
C GLN A 262 10.94 9.46 -4.19
N PRO A 263 11.66 10.44 -3.62
CA PRO A 263 11.51 10.74 -2.20
C PRO A 263 10.03 11.10 -1.98
N PRO A 264 9.34 10.52 -1.01
CA PRO A 264 8.11 11.11 -0.55
C PRO A 264 8.46 12.55 -0.12
N MET A 265 7.74 13.52 -0.67
CA MET A 265 7.87 14.91 -0.22
C MET A 265 7.63 14.94 1.29
N GLY A 266 8.68 15.16 2.08
CA GLY A 266 8.60 15.27 3.54
C GLY A 266 9.72 14.61 4.34
N GLN A 267 10.73 14.00 3.72
CA GLN A 267 11.77 13.24 4.45
C GLN A 267 13.04 14.01 4.77
N VAL A 268 13.20 15.19 4.29
CA VAL A 268 14.15 16.15 4.86
C VAL A 268 13.29 17.11 5.67
N LYS A 269 13.02 16.83 6.94
CA LYS A 269 12.59 17.87 7.85
C LYS A 269 13.73 18.84 7.97
N GLN A 270 13.59 19.92 7.29
CA GLN A 270 14.32 21.13 7.53
C GLN A 270 13.78 21.71 8.86
N GLU A 271 14.21 21.12 9.97
CA GLU A 271 14.15 21.80 11.23
C GLU A 271 15.36 22.76 11.21
N ASP A 272 15.13 24.03 11.13
CA ASP A 272 16.15 25.10 11.17
C ASP A 272 17.29 24.94 10.14
N SER A 273 17.01 24.62 8.88
CA SER A 273 18.00 24.50 7.78
C SER A 273 19.05 23.38 7.95
N ASN A 274 18.87 22.43 8.86
CA ASN A 274 19.80 21.33 9.09
C ASN A 274 19.26 20.00 8.54
N LEU A 275 20.17 19.23 7.93
CA LEU A 275 19.94 17.85 7.50
C LEU A 275 20.41 16.88 8.58
N TYR A 276 19.65 15.84 8.85
CA TYR A 276 19.98 14.81 9.84
C TYR A 276 20.03 13.43 9.19
N ASN A 277 21.07 12.65 9.54
CA ASN A 277 21.11 11.22 9.29
C ASN A 277 20.45 10.52 10.48
N ILE A 278 19.47 9.65 10.20
CA ILE A 278 18.68 8.96 11.23
C ILE A 278 19.07 7.48 11.24
N ASP A 279 19.39 6.95 12.43
CA ASP A 279 19.65 5.52 12.65
C ASP A 279 18.85 5.03 13.86
N VAL A 280 18.67 3.71 13.99
CA VAL A 280 18.08 3.08 15.18
C VAL A 280 19.18 2.37 15.96
N ARG A 281 19.29 2.72 17.21
CA ARG A 281 20.08 1.98 18.17
C ARG A 281 19.21 0.91 18.80
N THR A 282 19.56 -0.36 18.59
CA THR A 282 18.98 -1.52 19.27
C THR A 282 19.79 -1.83 20.52
N ILE A 283 19.13 -2.11 21.64
CA ILE A 283 19.74 -2.29 22.95
C ILE A 283 19.46 -3.71 23.43
N PHE A 284 20.55 -4.44 23.72
CA PHE A 284 20.52 -5.81 24.20
C PHE A 284 21.06 -5.91 25.61
N GLU A 285 20.52 -6.84 26.39
CA GLU A 285 21.05 -7.18 27.70
C GLU A 285 22.30 -8.06 27.56
N MET A 286 23.30 -7.81 28.37
CA MET A 286 24.52 -8.62 28.41
C MET A 286 24.48 -9.53 29.63
N TYR A 287 25.02 -10.72 29.48
CA TYR A 287 25.06 -11.76 30.51
C TYR A 287 26.48 -12.24 30.73
N ASP A 288 26.80 -12.66 31.95
CA ASP A 288 28.03 -13.33 32.27
C ASP A 288 28.00 -14.84 31.89
N SER A 289 29.06 -15.59 32.17
CA SER A 289 29.17 -17.04 31.94
C SER A 289 28.14 -17.87 32.69
N ASN A 290 27.60 -17.34 33.82
CA ASN A 290 26.56 -17.95 34.64
C ASN A 290 25.15 -17.58 34.20
N LYS A 291 25.02 -16.81 33.09
CA LYS A 291 23.76 -16.25 32.58
C LYS A 291 23.11 -15.22 33.51
N GLU A 292 23.88 -14.57 34.36
CA GLU A 292 23.42 -13.44 35.14
C GLU A 292 23.57 -12.13 34.37
N ALA A 293 22.55 -11.26 34.47
CA ALA A 293 22.54 -9.99 33.74
C ALA A 293 23.63 -9.04 34.25
N LEU A 294 24.41 -8.51 33.32
CA LEU A 294 25.47 -7.55 33.64
C LEU A 294 24.89 -6.13 33.74
N ASN A 295 25.60 -5.25 34.46
CA ASN A 295 25.18 -3.85 34.65
C ASN A 295 25.34 -2.97 33.41
N TYR A 296 25.83 -3.50 32.30
CA TYR A 296 25.96 -2.79 31.04
C TYR A 296 25.22 -3.50 29.90
N LYS A 297 24.85 -2.73 28.90
CA LYS A 297 24.06 -3.19 27.74
C LYS A 297 24.88 -3.12 26.47
N LYS A 298 24.60 -4.00 25.52
CA LYS A 298 25.17 -3.92 24.17
C LYS A 298 24.26 -3.04 23.32
N GLU A 299 24.84 -2.01 22.74
CA GLU A 299 24.16 -1.11 21.79
C GLU A 299 24.68 -1.36 20.36
N VAL A 300 23.76 -1.44 19.42
CA VAL A 300 24.08 -1.72 18.00
C VAL A 300 23.28 -0.78 17.13
N LEU A 301 23.92 -0.11 16.18
CA LEU A 301 23.29 0.72 15.19
C LEU A 301 22.77 -0.16 14.03
N LEU A 302 21.49 -0.06 13.72
CA LEU A 302 20.81 -0.92 12.75
C LEU A 302 21.41 -0.77 11.33
N PHE A 303 21.60 0.46 10.87
CA PHE A 303 22.05 0.72 9.51
C PHE A 303 23.56 0.78 9.34
N LYS A 304 24.30 1.19 10.38
CA LYS A 304 25.77 1.23 10.34
C LYS A 304 26.40 -0.14 10.61
N ASN A 305 25.79 -0.98 11.45
CA ASN A 305 26.31 -2.32 11.81
C ASN A 305 25.48 -3.43 11.17
N ARG A 306 25.25 -3.34 9.85
CA ARG A 306 24.52 -4.38 9.12
C ARG A 306 25.12 -5.76 9.35
N GLY A 307 24.26 -6.75 9.61
CA GLY A 307 24.63 -8.14 9.86
C GLY A 307 24.82 -8.51 11.33
N PHE A 308 24.68 -7.59 12.27
CA PHE A 308 24.58 -7.94 13.70
C PHE A 308 23.17 -8.44 14.03
N ASN A 309 22.17 -7.71 13.57
CA ASN A 309 20.77 -8.14 13.67
C ASN A 309 20.45 -9.13 12.54
N SER A 310 19.49 -10.01 12.76
CA SER A 310 18.97 -10.84 11.67
C SER A 310 18.24 -9.97 10.65
N GLU A 311 18.23 -10.39 9.39
CA GLU A 311 17.46 -9.70 8.34
C GLU A 311 15.97 -9.58 8.69
N GLY A 312 15.41 -10.57 9.39
CA GLY A 312 14.02 -10.53 9.88
C GLY A 312 13.80 -9.44 10.93
N THR A 313 14.76 -9.25 11.83
CA THR A 313 14.75 -8.18 12.84
C THR A 313 14.78 -6.80 12.19
N GLU A 314 15.73 -6.61 11.24
CA GLU A 314 15.83 -5.36 10.48
C GLU A 314 14.54 -5.06 9.74
N ARG A 315 13.95 -6.08 9.11
CA ARG A 315 12.70 -5.98 8.38
C ARG A 315 11.51 -5.60 9.27
N LEU A 316 11.37 -6.28 10.40
CA LEU A 316 10.31 -5.97 11.37
C LEU A 316 10.43 -4.53 11.87
N LEU A 317 11.62 -4.08 12.21
CA LEU A 317 11.87 -2.70 12.62
C LEU A 317 11.45 -1.69 11.54
N CYS A 318 11.75 -1.98 10.27
CA CYS A 318 11.34 -1.14 9.15
C CYS A 318 9.81 -1.08 8.99
N TYR A 319 9.12 -2.19 9.20
CA TYR A 319 7.65 -2.20 9.09
C TYR A 319 6.95 -1.52 10.26
N LEU A 320 7.50 -1.61 11.49
CA LEU A 320 6.83 -1.12 12.69
C LEU A 320 6.47 0.36 12.62
N GLY A 321 7.33 1.21 12.08
CA GLY A 321 7.03 2.63 11.92
C GLY A 321 5.80 2.87 11.03
N TRP A 322 5.71 2.18 9.89
CA TRP A 322 4.58 2.27 8.97
C TRP A 322 3.29 1.69 9.55
N LEU A 323 3.39 0.50 10.16
CA LEU A 323 2.25 -0.18 10.78
C LEU A 323 1.62 0.67 11.88
N LEU A 324 2.46 1.17 12.80
CA LEU A 324 2.00 1.98 13.93
C LEU A 324 1.42 3.32 13.45
N ALA A 325 2.04 3.96 12.45
CA ALA A 325 1.50 5.19 11.87
C ALA A 325 0.16 4.94 11.14
N ALA A 326 0.02 3.82 10.43
CA ALA A 326 -1.23 3.46 9.77
C ALA A 326 -2.36 3.24 10.78
N LEU A 327 -2.10 2.44 11.83
CA LEU A 327 -3.07 2.15 12.89
C LEU A 327 -3.49 3.41 13.66
N ASP A 328 -2.52 4.29 13.99
CA ASP A 328 -2.84 5.51 14.73
C ASP A 328 -3.62 6.53 13.91
N GLN A 329 -3.47 6.55 12.60
CA GLN A 329 -4.08 7.57 11.74
C GLN A 329 -5.25 7.02 10.90
N GLY A 330 -5.57 5.73 10.99
CA GLY A 330 -6.63 5.10 10.20
C GLY A 330 -6.33 5.09 8.70
N ARG A 331 -5.04 4.89 8.33
CA ARG A 331 -4.59 4.92 6.93
C ARG A 331 -4.68 3.57 6.25
N VAL A 332 -4.62 3.58 4.92
CA VAL A 332 -4.39 2.38 4.11
C VAL A 332 -2.89 2.15 3.99
N LEU A 333 -2.45 0.97 4.39
CA LEU A 333 -1.06 0.51 4.29
C LEU A 333 -0.99 -0.67 3.32
N VAL A 334 -0.11 -0.57 2.35
CA VAL A 334 0.13 -1.60 1.33
C VAL A 334 1.57 -2.07 1.46
N ILE A 335 1.78 -3.37 1.66
CA ILE A 335 3.12 -3.96 1.83
C ILE A 335 3.33 -5.08 0.82
N ASP A 336 4.37 -4.95 0.00
CA ASP A 336 4.80 -6.03 -0.89
C ASP A 336 5.69 -7.02 -0.14
N GLU A 337 5.41 -8.34 -0.29
CA GLU A 337 6.15 -9.43 0.35
C GLU A 337 6.29 -9.26 1.87
N MET A 338 5.17 -9.03 2.56
CA MET A 338 5.17 -8.72 3.99
C MET A 338 5.80 -9.83 4.85
N ASP A 339 5.65 -11.07 4.45
CA ASP A 339 6.16 -12.26 5.17
C ASP A 339 7.60 -12.63 4.81
N SER A 340 8.22 -11.94 3.84
CA SER A 340 9.61 -12.18 3.46
C SER A 340 10.54 -11.99 4.65
N LYS A 341 11.34 -13.03 4.96
CA LYS A 341 12.30 -13.07 6.09
C LYS A 341 11.70 -12.95 7.50
N LEU A 342 10.39 -12.90 7.63
CA LEU A 342 9.70 -12.96 8.91
C LEU A 342 9.28 -14.38 9.22
N HIS A 343 9.35 -14.74 10.51
CA HIS A 343 8.71 -15.97 10.96
C HIS A 343 7.19 -15.86 10.74
N PHE A 344 6.55 -16.98 10.37
CA PHE A 344 5.11 -17.06 10.12
C PHE A 344 4.27 -16.39 11.21
N LEU A 345 4.52 -16.71 12.50
CA LEU A 345 3.77 -16.14 13.61
C LEU A 345 3.90 -14.61 13.74
N VAL A 346 5.02 -14.05 13.29
CA VAL A 346 5.20 -12.59 13.28
C VAL A 346 4.35 -11.96 12.18
N ALA A 347 4.36 -12.53 10.98
CA ALA A 347 3.55 -12.05 9.86
C ALA A 347 2.03 -12.14 10.19
N ASP A 348 1.60 -13.28 10.73
CA ASP A 348 0.23 -13.49 11.21
C ASP A 348 -0.17 -12.45 12.28
N TYR A 349 0.69 -12.24 13.28
CA TYR A 349 0.45 -11.26 14.33
C TYR A 349 0.27 -9.83 13.75
N LEU A 350 1.08 -9.45 12.75
CA LEU A 350 0.95 -8.14 12.11
C LEU A 350 -0.40 -7.98 11.39
N ILE A 351 -0.91 -9.02 10.72
CA ILE A 351 -2.25 -9.01 10.12
C ILE A 351 -3.32 -8.89 11.20
N LYS A 352 -3.20 -9.68 12.28
CA LYS A 352 -4.13 -9.66 13.42
C LYS A 352 -4.19 -8.30 14.14
N LEU A 353 -3.12 -7.51 14.11
CA LEU A 353 -3.16 -6.13 14.63
C LEU A 353 -4.17 -5.26 13.88
N PHE A 354 -4.25 -5.39 12.54
CA PHE A 354 -5.22 -4.64 11.75
C PHE A 354 -6.64 -5.16 11.92
N ASN A 355 -6.81 -6.47 12.05
CA ASN A 355 -8.12 -7.07 12.27
C ASN A 355 -8.66 -6.81 13.69
N SER A 356 -7.79 -6.52 14.69
CA SER A 356 -8.18 -6.30 16.07
C SER A 356 -9.01 -5.03 16.27
N ILE A 357 -10.14 -5.13 16.97
CA ILE A 357 -10.98 -3.99 17.35
C ILE A 357 -10.22 -3.04 18.28
N ASP A 358 -9.54 -3.58 19.29
CA ASP A 358 -8.84 -2.80 20.31
C ASP A 358 -7.57 -2.13 19.80
N LYS A 359 -6.86 -2.78 18.87
CA LYS A 359 -5.58 -2.28 18.34
C LYS A 359 -5.76 -1.38 17.11
N ASN A 360 -6.88 -1.51 16.43
CA ASN A 360 -7.23 -0.75 15.24
C ASN A 360 -8.57 0.02 15.39
N PRO A 361 -8.72 0.88 16.38
CA PRO A 361 -9.97 1.62 16.63
C PRO A 361 -10.31 2.64 15.53
N LYS A 362 -9.34 3.00 14.67
CA LYS A 362 -9.53 3.95 13.57
C LYS A 362 -9.74 3.27 12.21
N ASN A 363 -9.92 1.94 12.20
CA ASN A 363 -10.19 1.15 11.01
C ASN A 363 -9.15 1.37 9.88
N ALA A 364 -7.86 1.37 10.25
CA ALA A 364 -6.79 1.29 9.27
C ALA A 364 -6.94 0.01 8.44
N GLN A 365 -6.54 0.06 7.18
CA GLN A 365 -6.62 -1.10 6.28
C GLN A 365 -5.22 -1.56 5.89
N LEU A 366 -4.98 -2.88 5.91
CA LEU A 366 -3.75 -3.52 5.45
C LEU A 366 -4.02 -4.28 4.15
N ILE A 367 -3.24 -4.01 3.14
CA ILE A 367 -3.18 -4.81 1.91
C ILE A 367 -1.75 -5.33 1.80
N CYS A 368 -1.56 -6.63 1.68
CA CYS A 368 -0.22 -7.17 1.55
C CYS A 368 -0.16 -8.33 0.56
N THR A 369 1.02 -8.54 -0.02
CA THR A 369 1.33 -9.79 -0.71
C THR A 369 2.09 -10.72 0.23
N ALA A 370 1.86 -12.02 0.10
CA ALA A 370 2.51 -13.05 0.91
C ALA A 370 2.85 -14.29 0.08
N HIS A 371 3.88 -15.00 0.53
CA HIS A 371 4.31 -16.29 -0.02
C HIS A 371 3.96 -17.46 0.91
N ASN A 372 3.89 -17.20 2.20
CA ASN A 372 3.59 -18.26 3.18
C ASN A 372 2.11 -18.62 3.16
N VAL A 373 1.83 -19.76 2.58
CA VAL A 373 0.45 -20.27 2.41
C VAL A 373 -0.27 -20.58 3.73
N MET A 374 0.48 -20.78 4.82
CA MET A 374 -0.13 -21.06 6.13
C MET A 374 -0.97 -19.87 6.64
N LEU A 375 -0.66 -18.65 6.20
CA LEU A 375 -1.45 -17.46 6.55
C LEU A 375 -2.90 -17.54 6.05
N MET A 376 -3.20 -18.38 5.04
CA MET A 376 -4.56 -18.56 4.54
C MET A 376 -5.47 -19.30 5.53
N ASP A 377 -4.87 -20.14 6.38
CA ASP A 377 -5.60 -21.03 7.32
C ASP A 377 -5.76 -20.40 8.70
N GLU A 378 -5.22 -19.18 8.89
CA GLU A 378 -5.38 -18.39 10.11
C GLU A 378 -6.70 -17.57 10.07
N ASP A 379 -6.85 -16.61 10.98
CA ASP A 379 -8.06 -15.82 11.17
C ASP A 379 -8.37 -14.84 10.01
N LEU A 380 -8.39 -15.36 8.78
CA LEU A 380 -8.78 -14.64 7.56
C LEU A 380 -10.13 -15.12 7.05
N ARG A 381 -10.94 -14.17 6.59
CA ARG A 381 -12.18 -14.42 5.85
C ARG A 381 -11.85 -14.77 4.39
N ARG A 382 -12.74 -15.47 3.70
CA ARG A 382 -12.54 -15.81 2.28
C ARG A 382 -12.42 -14.58 1.38
N ASP A 383 -13.13 -13.50 1.69
CA ASP A 383 -13.07 -12.23 0.96
C ASP A 383 -11.78 -11.41 1.25
N GLN A 384 -11.02 -11.76 2.28
CA GLN A 384 -9.69 -11.19 2.56
C GLN A 384 -8.56 -11.90 1.80
N ILE A 385 -8.82 -13.06 1.21
CA ILE A 385 -7.81 -13.89 0.52
C ILE A 385 -7.95 -13.71 -0.98
N TYR A 386 -6.89 -13.27 -1.63
CA TYR A 386 -6.79 -13.09 -3.07
C TYR A 386 -5.72 -13.98 -3.66
N PHE A 387 -5.95 -14.43 -4.90
CA PHE A 387 -4.99 -15.21 -5.67
C PHE A 387 -4.63 -14.50 -6.96
N THR A 388 -3.33 -14.46 -7.25
CA THR A 388 -2.86 -14.14 -8.60
C THR A 388 -2.38 -15.40 -9.29
N SER A 389 -2.74 -15.55 -10.55
CA SER A 389 -2.21 -16.58 -11.43
C SER A 389 -1.86 -15.99 -12.79
N LYS A 390 -0.91 -16.61 -13.48
CA LYS A 390 -0.49 -16.20 -14.81
C LYS A 390 -0.76 -17.33 -15.79
N ASP A 391 -1.31 -16.99 -16.93
CA ASP A 391 -1.58 -17.94 -17.99
C ASP A 391 -0.35 -18.16 -18.91
N LYS A 392 -0.51 -18.99 -19.94
CA LYS A 392 0.56 -19.28 -20.91
C LYS A 392 0.91 -18.10 -21.83
N TYR A 393 0.07 -17.10 -21.88
CA TYR A 393 0.27 -15.88 -22.68
C TYR A 393 0.88 -14.74 -21.87
N GLY A 394 1.17 -14.99 -20.58
CA GLY A 394 1.74 -14.00 -19.69
C GLY A 394 0.71 -13.09 -19.02
N GLU A 395 -0.58 -13.33 -19.22
CA GLU A 395 -1.64 -12.56 -18.60
C GLU A 395 -1.87 -13.00 -17.14
N SER A 396 -1.90 -12.03 -16.25
CA SER A 396 -2.22 -12.24 -14.83
C SER A 396 -3.70 -12.02 -14.56
N THR A 397 -4.24 -12.82 -13.64
CA THR A 397 -5.58 -12.65 -13.06
C THR A 397 -5.46 -12.36 -11.57
N LEU A 398 -6.44 -11.66 -11.01
CA LEU A 398 -6.63 -11.44 -9.57
C LEU A 398 -8.04 -11.89 -9.20
N VAL A 399 -8.16 -12.87 -8.30
CA VAL A 399 -9.45 -13.49 -7.95
C VAL A 399 -9.53 -13.64 -6.44
N SER A 400 -10.66 -13.29 -5.83
CA SER A 400 -10.92 -13.52 -4.40
C SER A 400 -11.25 -14.99 -4.14
N LEU A 401 -10.85 -15.53 -2.99
CA LEU A 401 -11.30 -16.86 -2.55
C LEU A 401 -12.84 -16.91 -2.39
N ALA A 402 -13.48 -15.77 -2.11
CA ALA A 402 -14.93 -15.68 -2.02
C ALA A 402 -15.65 -15.91 -3.36
N ASP A 403 -14.97 -15.74 -4.50
CA ASP A 403 -15.55 -15.97 -5.84
C ASP A 403 -15.63 -17.45 -6.20
N PHE A 404 -14.93 -18.32 -5.45
CA PHE A 404 -14.96 -19.76 -5.70
C PHE A 404 -16.18 -20.42 -5.06
N LYS A 405 -16.91 -21.18 -5.88
CA LYS A 405 -18.06 -21.97 -5.43
C LYS A 405 -17.60 -23.22 -4.64
N ASN A 406 -18.41 -23.67 -3.70
CA ASN A 406 -18.19 -24.92 -2.94
C ASN A 406 -16.92 -24.94 -2.06
N VAL A 407 -16.44 -23.78 -1.61
CA VAL A 407 -15.39 -23.70 -0.60
C VAL A 407 -16.01 -23.90 0.79
N ARG A 408 -15.63 -24.98 1.49
CA ARG A 408 -16.14 -25.28 2.83
C ARG A 408 -15.28 -24.62 3.89
N LYS A 409 -15.92 -24.15 4.97
CA LYS A 409 -15.26 -23.50 6.12
C LYS A 409 -14.25 -24.40 6.87
N THR A 410 -14.46 -25.72 6.81
CA THR A 410 -13.61 -26.72 7.50
C THR A 410 -12.40 -27.15 6.68
N GLU A 411 -12.20 -26.60 5.51
CA GLU A 411 -11.09 -26.97 4.62
C GLU A 411 -9.88 -26.09 4.90
N LEU A 412 -8.68 -26.70 4.88
CA LEU A 412 -7.43 -25.96 4.86
C LEU A 412 -7.23 -25.33 3.48
N PHE A 413 -7.33 -24.01 3.39
CA PHE A 413 -7.22 -23.28 2.13
C PHE A 413 -5.82 -23.43 1.52
N SER A 414 -4.78 -23.46 2.37
CA SER A 414 -3.40 -23.70 1.94
C SER A 414 -3.25 -25.04 1.20
N LYS A 415 -3.84 -26.09 1.71
CA LYS A 415 -3.79 -27.43 1.10
C LYS A 415 -4.44 -27.46 -0.29
N ARG A 416 -5.62 -26.83 -0.42
CA ARG A 416 -6.30 -26.72 -1.73
C ARG A 416 -5.55 -25.83 -2.70
N TYR A 417 -4.98 -24.73 -2.21
CA TYR A 417 -4.13 -23.88 -3.02
C TYR A 417 -2.94 -24.66 -3.59
N LEU A 418 -2.20 -25.39 -2.73
CA LEU A 418 -1.07 -26.23 -3.15
C LEU A 418 -1.48 -27.37 -4.11
N ALA A 419 -2.72 -27.83 -4.03
CA ALA A 419 -3.30 -28.77 -4.99
C ALA A 419 -3.77 -28.11 -6.31
N GLY A 420 -3.60 -26.79 -6.47
CA GLY A 420 -3.92 -26.06 -7.70
C GLY A 420 -5.39 -25.71 -7.91
N PHE A 421 -6.23 -25.78 -6.86
CA PHE A 421 -7.67 -25.50 -7.00
C PHE A 421 -7.99 -24.01 -7.16
N TYR A 422 -7.18 -23.11 -6.60
CA TYR A 422 -7.48 -21.65 -6.59
C TYR A 422 -6.60 -20.85 -7.52
N ALA A 423 -5.41 -21.34 -7.85
CA ALA A 423 -4.47 -20.66 -8.73
C ALA A 423 -3.65 -21.67 -9.52
N LYS A 424 -3.19 -21.26 -10.70
CA LYS A 424 -2.24 -22.04 -11.47
C LYS A 424 -0.89 -21.96 -10.79
N LEU A 425 -0.41 -23.06 -10.24
CA LEU A 425 0.91 -23.16 -9.65
C LEU A 425 1.95 -23.70 -10.66
N PRO A 426 3.24 -23.40 -10.46
CA PRO A 426 4.30 -24.02 -11.23
C PRO A 426 4.26 -25.56 -11.11
N ASP A 427 4.17 -26.25 -12.23
CA ASP A 427 4.21 -27.71 -12.27
C ASP A 427 5.65 -28.17 -12.43
N MET A 428 6.29 -28.43 -11.28
CA MET A 428 7.69 -28.88 -11.23
C MET A 428 7.85 -30.39 -11.54
N THR A 429 6.74 -31.13 -11.70
CA THR A 429 6.80 -32.58 -11.96
C THR A 429 7.17 -32.88 -13.42
N LYS A 430 7.01 -31.92 -14.32
CA LYS A 430 7.33 -32.07 -15.74
C LYS A 430 8.82 -31.96 -16.08
N GLY A 431 9.66 -31.62 -15.10
CA GLY A 431 11.09 -31.41 -15.27
C GLY A 431 11.96 -32.50 -14.61
N LEU A 432 11.35 -33.49 -13.95
CA LEU A 432 11.99 -34.68 -13.39
C LEU A 432 11.63 -35.89 -14.30
#